data_22ac274feded69d0e5ffceaed58e96dc
#
_entry.id   22ac274feded69d0e5ffceaed58e96dc
#
_cell.length_a   1.000
_cell.length_b   1.000
_cell.length_c   1.000
_cell.angle_alpha   90.00
_cell.angle_beta   90.00
_cell.angle_gamma   90.00
#
_symmetry.space_group_name_H-M   'P 1'
#
loop_
_entity.id
_entity.type
_entity.pdbx_description
1 polymer ?
#
loop_
_entity_poly.entity_id
_entity_poly.type
_entity_poly.pdbx_seq_one_letter_code
_entity_poly.pdbx_strand_id
1 'polypeptide(L)'
;MNDYLVRGMTMDGFVKVVAIRSTELVRRGAQIQGTTPNATAAFGRALTAASMMGNMQKVEDGSMTLQIRGDGPIGGIVCVSDPVGNVRGYVINPKVPLVEKHPGKLDVGATVGNGSLTVIRDLQMKEPYVGSVELVSGEIGDDVTAYFAQSEQIPTACALGVLVDKDMSVKVAGGYLLQLLPGAPEETIDILEKGIRRAGAVTAMLEKGMTPEDILGAVVGDLGVVFMETTEVSYKCYCSRERVADALISLGRKELTEIRDENKTFPVECQFCDTVYSFTPEDIDELLEKI
;
A
#
# COMPACT_ATOMS: atom_id res chain seq x y z
N MET A 1 5.06 -14.43 13.72
CA MET A 1 6.02 -13.29 13.77
C MET A 1 5.26 -12.05 13.38
N ASN A 2 5.35 -10.94 14.14
CA ASN A 2 4.65 -9.71 13.81
C ASN A 2 5.24 -9.05 12.55
N ASP A 3 4.40 -8.36 11.78
CA ASP A 3 4.87 -7.53 10.68
C ASP A 3 5.46 -6.24 11.22
N TYR A 4 6.55 -5.81 10.60
CA TYR A 4 7.22 -4.56 10.97
C TYR A 4 8.06 -4.03 9.81
N LEU A 5 8.37 -2.76 9.86
CA LEU A 5 9.30 -2.11 8.98
C LEU A 5 10.50 -1.55 9.77
N VAL A 6 11.63 -1.43 9.08
CA VAL A 6 12.81 -0.77 9.58
C VAL A 6 13.21 0.37 8.66
N ARG A 7 13.67 1.46 9.24
CA ARG A 7 14.27 2.59 8.53
C ARG A 7 15.71 2.80 8.95
N GLY A 8 16.50 3.25 8.02
CA GLY A 8 17.89 3.55 8.27
C GLY A 8 18.52 4.39 7.17
N MET A 9 19.81 4.44 7.23
CA MET A 9 20.65 5.11 6.25
C MET A 9 21.93 4.30 6.07
N THR A 10 22.48 4.30 4.88
CA THR A 10 23.82 3.72 4.66
C THR A 10 24.87 4.47 5.47
N MET A 11 25.97 3.78 5.82
CA MET A 11 27.02 4.35 6.67
C MET A 11 27.71 5.55 6.03
N ASP A 12 27.74 5.60 4.70
CA ASP A 12 28.23 6.75 3.93
C ASP A 12 27.30 7.97 3.94
N GLY A 13 26.06 7.78 4.43
CA GLY A 13 25.05 8.83 4.55
C GLY A 13 24.35 9.23 3.27
N PHE A 14 24.54 8.50 2.16
CA PHE A 14 23.98 8.89 0.86
C PHE A 14 22.70 8.14 0.46
N VAL A 15 22.29 7.10 1.18
CA VAL A 15 21.09 6.32 0.84
C VAL A 15 20.17 6.16 2.04
N LYS A 16 18.93 6.65 1.92
CA LYS A 16 17.86 6.29 2.85
C LYS A 16 17.34 4.90 2.48
N VAL A 17 17.15 4.07 3.49
CA VAL A 17 16.70 2.69 3.31
C VAL A 17 15.47 2.40 4.16
N VAL A 18 14.51 1.70 3.59
CA VAL A 18 13.34 1.16 4.28
C VAL A 18 13.14 -0.26 3.81
N ALA A 19 12.89 -1.18 4.72
CA ALA A 19 12.41 -2.51 4.39
C ALA A 19 11.28 -2.94 5.32
N ILE A 20 10.42 -3.82 4.83
CA ILE A 20 9.23 -4.27 5.53
C ILE A 20 9.00 -5.76 5.33
N ARG A 21 8.56 -6.43 6.39
CA ARG A 21 7.79 -7.66 6.30
C ARG A 21 6.33 -7.31 6.52
N SER A 22 5.45 -7.71 5.59
CA SER A 22 4.04 -7.34 5.56
C SER A 22 3.10 -8.56 5.36
N THR A 23 3.55 -9.75 5.77
CA THR A 23 2.84 -11.01 5.48
C THR A 23 1.44 -11.05 6.09
N GLU A 24 1.31 -10.74 7.39
CA GLU A 24 0.03 -10.77 8.10
C GLU A 24 -0.89 -9.61 7.66
N LEU A 25 -0.31 -8.44 7.40
CA LEU A 25 -0.99 -7.26 6.89
C LEU A 25 -1.64 -7.58 5.52
N VAL A 26 -0.89 -8.17 4.60
CA VAL A 26 -1.38 -8.55 3.27
C VAL A 26 -2.39 -9.70 3.37
N ARG A 27 -2.14 -10.69 4.22
CA ARG A 27 -3.08 -11.79 4.49
C ARG A 27 -4.43 -11.27 4.97
N ARG A 28 -4.43 -10.32 5.93
CA ARG A 28 -5.65 -9.71 6.45
C ARG A 28 -6.40 -8.93 5.38
N GLY A 29 -5.71 -8.12 4.58
CA GLY A 29 -6.30 -7.40 3.47
C GLY A 29 -6.92 -8.32 2.42
N ALA A 30 -6.20 -9.37 2.03
CA ALA A 30 -6.68 -10.37 1.08
C ALA A 30 -7.93 -11.12 1.57
N GLN A 31 -7.98 -11.45 2.87
CA GLN A 31 -9.15 -12.10 3.50
C GLN A 31 -10.38 -11.19 3.48
N ILE A 32 -10.23 -9.92 3.89
CA ILE A 32 -11.33 -8.94 3.90
C ILE A 32 -11.88 -8.76 2.49
N GLN A 33 -11.02 -8.52 1.51
CA GLN A 33 -11.43 -8.27 0.13
C GLN A 33 -11.77 -9.56 -0.64
N GLY A 34 -11.47 -10.72 -0.07
CA GLY A 34 -11.71 -12.01 -0.70
C GLY A 34 -11.01 -12.18 -2.05
N THR A 35 -9.77 -11.73 -2.18
CA THR A 35 -9.04 -11.66 -3.45
C THR A 35 -8.62 -13.01 -4.00
N THR A 36 -8.62 -13.15 -5.34
CA THR A 36 -7.99 -14.29 -6.06
C THR A 36 -6.47 -14.09 -6.15
N PRO A 37 -5.66 -15.12 -6.47
CA PRO A 37 -4.19 -15.05 -6.38
C PRO A 37 -3.54 -13.85 -7.05
N ASN A 38 -3.93 -13.50 -8.28
CA ASN A 38 -3.40 -12.35 -8.99
C ASN A 38 -3.79 -11.03 -8.32
N ALA A 39 -5.06 -10.90 -7.90
CA ALA A 39 -5.50 -9.72 -7.15
C ALA A 39 -4.78 -9.63 -5.80
N THR A 40 -4.57 -10.76 -5.10
CA THR A 40 -3.79 -10.80 -3.85
C THR A 40 -2.36 -10.32 -4.05
N ALA A 41 -1.70 -10.74 -5.12
CA ALA A 41 -0.34 -10.31 -5.42
C ALA A 41 -0.26 -8.81 -5.73
N ALA A 42 -1.16 -8.29 -6.57
CA ALA A 42 -1.24 -6.87 -6.90
C ALA A 42 -1.58 -6.02 -5.67
N PHE A 43 -2.66 -6.37 -4.97
CA PHE A 43 -3.12 -5.66 -3.77
C PHE A 43 -2.10 -5.67 -2.65
N GLY A 44 -1.48 -6.83 -2.40
CA GLY A 44 -0.46 -6.98 -1.37
C GLY A 44 0.79 -6.14 -1.64
N ARG A 45 1.24 -6.04 -2.91
CA ARG A 45 2.32 -5.14 -3.29
C ARG A 45 1.92 -3.68 -3.06
N ALA A 46 0.70 -3.28 -3.42
CA ALA A 46 0.21 -1.92 -3.19
C ALA A 46 0.11 -1.59 -1.69
N LEU A 47 -0.41 -2.51 -0.86
CA LEU A 47 -0.44 -2.36 0.60
C LEU A 47 0.98 -2.21 1.19
N THR A 48 1.92 -3.04 0.74
CA THR A 48 3.32 -3.02 1.18
C THR A 48 4.00 -1.70 0.82
N ALA A 49 3.82 -1.23 -0.42
CA ALA A 49 4.34 0.06 -0.86
C ALA A 49 3.73 1.22 -0.08
N ALA A 50 2.39 1.21 0.08
CA ALA A 50 1.69 2.24 0.83
C ALA A 50 2.14 2.31 2.30
N SER A 51 2.37 1.17 2.96
CA SER A 51 2.89 1.12 4.33
C SER A 51 4.27 1.79 4.44
N MET A 52 5.21 1.44 3.55
CA MET A 52 6.55 2.06 3.53
C MET A 52 6.47 3.56 3.24
N MET A 53 5.72 3.95 2.21
CA MET A 53 5.59 5.36 1.79
C MET A 53 4.89 6.21 2.85
N GLY A 54 3.87 5.66 3.54
CA GLY A 54 3.19 6.33 4.65
C GLY A 54 4.12 6.59 5.82
N ASN A 55 4.91 5.59 6.21
CA ASN A 55 5.89 5.71 7.30
C ASN A 55 7.05 6.68 6.99
N MET A 56 7.28 7.00 5.72
CA MET A 56 8.26 8.02 5.33
C MET A 56 7.77 9.45 5.52
N GLN A 57 6.49 9.66 5.83
CA GLN A 57 5.95 10.99 6.11
C GLN A 57 6.41 11.51 7.47
N LYS A 58 6.56 12.83 7.56
CA LYS A 58 7.03 13.49 8.80
C LYS A 58 5.91 14.16 9.61
N VAL A 59 4.65 14.03 9.15
CA VAL A 59 3.49 14.69 9.78
C VAL A 59 2.71 13.65 10.57
N GLU A 60 2.63 13.81 11.89
CA GLU A 60 2.07 12.82 12.83
C GLU A 60 0.61 12.47 12.54
N ASP A 61 -0.23 13.44 12.18
CA ASP A 61 -1.65 13.26 11.89
C ASP A 61 -1.96 13.18 10.39
N GLY A 62 -0.94 13.02 9.56
CA GLY A 62 -1.09 12.94 8.10
C GLY A 62 -1.67 11.60 7.63
N SER A 63 -1.98 11.54 6.35
CA SER A 63 -2.28 10.29 5.67
C SER A 63 -1.72 10.27 4.25
N MET A 64 -1.46 9.06 3.74
CA MET A 64 -1.03 8.87 2.37
C MET A 64 -1.95 7.89 1.68
N THR A 65 -2.50 8.30 0.54
CA THR A 65 -3.28 7.42 -0.34
C THR A 65 -2.47 7.08 -1.58
N LEU A 66 -2.29 5.79 -1.82
CA LEU A 66 -1.78 5.23 -3.07
C LEU A 66 -2.96 4.71 -3.87
N GLN A 67 -3.20 5.29 -5.04
CA GLN A 67 -4.25 4.89 -5.96
C GLN A 67 -3.64 4.40 -7.26
N ILE A 68 -3.99 3.19 -7.66
CA ILE A 68 -3.63 2.60 -8.95
C ILE A 68 -4.92 2.43 -9.74
N ARG A 69 -4.96 2.95 -10.96
CA ARG A 69 -6.04 2.73 -11.92
C ARG A 69 -5.44 2.12 -13.17
N GLY A 70 -5.99 0.99 -13.60
CA GLY A 70 -5.51 0.29 -14.78
C GLY A 70 -6.64 -0.23 -15.64
N ASP A 71 -6.36 -0.49 -16.91
CA ASP A 71 -7.29 -1.08 -17.87
C ASP A 71 -7.32 -2.62 -17.81
N GLY A 72 -6.49 -3.22 -16.95
CA GLY A 72 -6.50 -4.65 -16.68
C GLY A 72 -7.69 -5.10 -15.83
N PRO A 73 -7.88 -6.43 -15.66
CA PRO A 73 -9.07 -6.99 -15.02
C PRO A 73 -9.31 -6.54 -13.58
N ILE A 74 -8.29 -6.09 -12.85
CA ILE A 74 -8.43 -5.59 -11.47
C ILE A 74 -9.13 -4.23 -11.40
N GLY A 75 -9.07 -3.43 -12.46
CA GLY A 75 -9.68 -2.10 -12.58
C GLY A 75 -9.00 -1.02 -11.72
N GLY A 76 -8.75 -1.29 -10.46
CA GLY A 76 -8.04 -0.35 -9.60
C GLY A 76 -7.83 -0.86 -8.17
N ILE A 77 -6.87 -0.23 -7.50
CA ILE A 77 -6.48 -0.50 -6.13
C ILE A 77 -6.36 0.85 -5.41
N VAL A 78 -6.91 0.93 -4.20
CA VAL A 78 -6.74 2.09 -3.32
C VAL A 78 -6.20 1.60 -1.98
N CYS A 79 -5.07 2.17 -1.55
CA CYS A 79 -4.47 1.90 -0.24
C CYS A 79 -4.26 3.22 0.49
N VAL A 80 -4.61 3.25 1.78
CA VAL A 80 -4.42 4.43 2.64
C VAL A 80 -3.57 4.03 3.83
N SER A 81 -2.46 4.73 4.03
CA SER A 81 -1.55 4.53 5.14
C SER A 81 -1.52 5.73 6.06
N ASP A 82 -1.33 5.48 7.36
CA ASP A 82 -0.98 6.49 8.35
C ASP A 82 0.56 6.67 8.44
N PRO A 83 1.05 7.67 9.21
CA PRO A 83 2.50 7.90 9.37
C PRO A 83 3.23 6.81 10.17
N VAL A 84 2.52 5.96 10.90
CA VAL A 84 3.10 4.78 11.56
C VAL A 84 3.41 3.68 10.55
N GLY A 85 2.68 3.66 9.42
CA GLY A 85 2.76 2.62 8.39
C GLY A 85 1.65 1.59 8.48
N ASN A 86 0.65 1.76 9.38
CA ASN A 86 -0.56 0.94 9.30
C ASN A 86 -1.31 1.30 8.02
N VAL A 87 -1.86 0.29 7.36
CA VAL A 87 -2.49 0.47 6.05
C VAL A 87 -3.84 -0.23 5.98
N ARG A 88 -4.74 0.33 5.18
CA ARG A 88 -5.99 -0.27 4.73
C ARG A 88 -6.14 -0.04 3.24
N GLY A 89 -6.92 -0.87 2.57
CA GLY A 89 -7.14 -0.71 1.14
C GLY A 89 -8.31 -1.53 0.64
N TYR A 90 -8.66 -1.29 -0.61
CA TYR A 90 -9.62 -2.12 -1.35
C TYR A 90 -9.23 -2.25 -2.82
N VAL A 91 -9.80 -3.22 -3.48
CA VAL A 91 -9.68 -3.45 -4.92
C VAL A 91 -11.05 -3.36 -5.58
N ILE A 92 -11.11 -2.79 -6.80
CA ILE A 92 -12.37 -2.66 -7.53
C ILE A 92 -12.90 -4.05 -7.90
N ASN A 93 -12.05 -4.90 -8.50
CA ASN A 93 -12.41 -6.27 -8.87
C ASN A 93 -11.50 -7.27 -8.15
N PRO A 94 -11.91 -7.78 -6.98
CA PRO A 94 -11.10 -8.73 -6.21
C PRO A 94 -11.03 -10.13 -6.85
N LYS A 95 -11.97 -10.47 -7.75
CA LYS A 95 -12.07 -11.77 -8.41
C LYS A 95 -11.59 -11.68 -9.85
N VAL A 96 -10.29 -11.72 -10.04
CA VAL A 96 -9.67 -11.70 -11.38
C VAL A 96 -9.22 -13.10 -11.81
N PRO A 97 -9.07 -13.35 -13.11
CA PRO A 97 -8.55 -14.61 -13.62
C PRO A 97 -7.13 -14.88 -13.14
N LEU A 98 -6.76 -16.17 -13.08
CA LEU A 98 -5.37 -16.57 -12.90
C LEU A 98 -4.62 -16.34 -14.22
N VAL A 99 -3.62 -15.48 -14.18
CA VAL A 99 -2.71 -15.19 -15.30
C VAL A 99 -1.28 -15.37 -14.81
N GLU A 100 -0.51 -16.19 -15.51
CA GLU A 100 0.89 -16.42 -15.22
C GLU A 100 1.77 -15.86 -16.34
N LYS A 101 2.84 -15.17 -15.97
CA LYS A 101 3.88 -14.69 -16.90
C LYS A 101 4.72 -15.85 -17.44
N HIS A 102 4.96 -16.82 -16.58
CA HIS A 102 5.50 -18.15 -16.85
C HIS A 102 5.10 -19.06 -15.69
N PRO A 103 5.18 -20.42 -15.83
CA PRO A 103 4.72 -21.36 -14.81
C PRO A 103 5.22 -21.02 -13.40
N GLY A 104 4.29 -20.83 -12.47
CA GLY A 104 4.56 -20.50 -11.07
C GLY A 104 4.83 -19.02 -10.77
N LYS A 105 4.76 -18.12 -11.75
CA LYS A 105 4.88 -16.67 -11.54
C LYS A 105 3.64 -15.93 -12.03
N LEU A 106 2.88 -15.38 -11.10
CA LEU A 106 1.69 -14.57 -11.39
C LEU A 106 2.09 -13.32 -12.22
N ASP A 107 1.28 -13.01 -13.23
CA ASP A 107 1.42 -11.80 -14.05
C ASP A 107 0.62 -10.66 -13.42
N VAL A 108 1.29 -9.89 -12.57
CA VAL A 108 0.69 -8.73 -11.90
C VAL A 108 0.52 -7.59 -12.91
N GLY A 109 1.49 -7.40 -13.82
CA GLY A 109 1.42 -6.40 -14.86
C GLY A 109 0.19 -6.56 -15.75
N ALA A 110 -0.08 -7.76 -16.26
CA ALA A 110 -1.28 -8.04 -17.04
C ALA A 110 -2.58 -7.92 -16.20
N THR A 111 -2.50 -8.14 -14.89
CA THR A 111 -3.65 -8.00 -13.98
C THR A 111 -4.03 -6.52 -13.77
N VAL A 112 -3.05 -5.65 -13.70
CA VAL A 112 -3.22 -4.19 -13.52
C VAL A 112 -3.45 -3.50 -14.86
N GLY A 113 -2.68 -3.83 -15.89
CA GLY A 113 -2.75 -3.22 -17.22
C GLY A 113 -2.05 -1.86 -17.28
N ASN A 114 -2.37 -1.09 -18.32
CA ASN A 114 -1.92 0.28 -18.50
C ASN A 114 -2.80 1.25 -17.71
N GLY A 115 -2.26 2.38 -17.30
CA GLY A 115 -3.03 3.35 -16.52
C GLY A 115 -2.17 4.31 -15.73
N SER A 116 -2.58 4.65 -14.51
CA SER A 116 -1.90 5.64 -13.67
C SER A 116 -1.73 5.19 -12.22
N LEU A 117 -0.64 5.67 -11.62
CA LEU A 117 -0.38 5.62 -10.19
C LEU A 117 -0.45 7.05 -9.65
N THR A 118 -1.32 7.27 -8.67
CA THR A 118 -1.50 8.57 -8.01
C THR A 118 -1.22 8.44 -6.52
N VAL A 119 -0.44 9.36 -5.99
CA VAL A 119 -0.16 9.50 -4.56
C VAL A 119 -0.77 10.79 -4.07
N ILE A 120 -1.61 10.69 -3.04
CA ILE A 120 -2.23 11.83 -2.37
C ILE A 120 -1.68 11.86 -0.94
N ARG A 121 -1.08 12.97 -0.54
CA ARG A 121 -0.56 13.17 0.82
C ARG A 121 -1.35 14.28 1.49
N ASP A 122 -2.09 13.90 2.52
CA ASP A 122 -2.66 14.87 3.45
C ASP A 122 -1.57 15.20 4.50
N LEU A 123 -1.02 16.39 4.38
CA LEU A 123 0.00 16.94 5.27
C LEU A 123 -0.57 17.93 6.26
N GLN A 124 -1.88 17.89 6.53
CA GLN A 124 -2.62 18.84 7.36
C GLN A 124 -2.52 20.29 6.83
N MET A 125 -2.34 20.44 5.54
CA MET A 125 -2.37 21.72 4.82
C MET A 125 -3.76 21.98 4.26
N LYS A 126 -3.99 23.21 3.76
CA LYS A 126 -5.29 23.60 3.16
C LYS A 126 -5.72 22.67 2.02
N GLU A 127 -4.75 22.20 1.23
CA GLU A 127 -4.98 21.27 0.12
C GLU A 127 -3.96 20.14 0.21
N PRO A 128 -4.36 18.89 -0.08
CA PRO A 128 -3.44 17.77 -0.11
C PRO A 128 -2.47 17.90 -1.29
N TYR A 129 -1.26 17.40 -1.14
CA TYR A 129 -0.34 17.22 -2.26
C TYR A 129 -0.77 16.03 -3.10
N VAL A 130 -0.84 16.21 -4.42
CA VAL A 130 -1.23 15.16 -5.37
C VAL A 130 -0.15 15.04 -6.46
N GLY A 131 0.44 13.86 -6.58
CA GLY A 131 1.35 13.49 -7.66
C GLY A 131 0.80 12.31 -8.44
N SER A 132 0.89 12.35 -9.78
CA SER A 132 0.40 11.26 -10.63
C SER A 132 1.37 10.98 -11.76
N VAL A 133 1.57 9.70 -12.09
CA VAL A 133 2.41 9.22 -13.21
C VAL A 133 1.69 8.09 -13.95
N GLU A 134 2.05 7.90 -15.22
CA GLU A 134 1.62 6.71 -15.95
C GLU A 134 2.31 5.46 -15.42
N LEU A 135 1.60 4.33 -15.44
CA LEU A 135 2.18 3.02 -15.10
C LEU A 135 3.21 2.63 -16.17
N VAL A 136 4.36 2.17 -15.73
CA VAL A 136 5.44 1.71 -16.63
C VAL A 136 5.38 0.20 -16.86
N SER A 137 4.90 -0.57 -15.90
CA SER A 137 4.83 -2.03 -16.01
C SER A 137 3.59 -2.66 -15.38
N GLY A 138 2.90 -1.96 -14.47
CA GLY A 138 1.83 -2.53 -13.64
C GLY A 138 2.32 -3.54 -12.59
N GLU A 139 3.63 -3.79 -12.49
CA GLU A 139 4.24 -4.66 -11.45
C GLU A 139 4.31 -3.94 -10.08
N ILE A 140 3.86 -2.69 -10.01
CA ILE A 140 3.75 -1.82 -8.83
C ILE A 140 5.11 -1.35 -8.28
N GLY A 141 6.09 -2.21 -8.14
CA GLY A 141 7.44 -1.84 -7.69
C GLY A 141 8.12 -0.86 -8.66
N ASP A 142 8.08 -1.17 -9.94
CA ASP A 142 8.60 -0.31 -11.01
C ASP A 142 7.82 1.00 -11.10
N ASP A 143 6.50 0.93 -10.92
CA ASP A 143 5.60 2.09 -11.00
C ASP A 143 5.84 3.05 -9.82
N VAL A 144 6.08 2.52 -8.61
CA VAL A 144 6.51 3.31 -7.45
C VAL A 144 7.89 3.95 -7.68
N THR A 145 8.82 3.21 -8.27
CA THR A 145 10.14 3.73 -8.67
C THR A 145 9.99 4.90 -9.64
N ALA A 146 9.16 4.73 -10.67
CA ALA A 146 8.87 5.78 -11.66
C ALA A 146 8.19 7.00 -11.02
N TYR A 147 7.26 6.79 -10.09
CA TYR A 147 6.63 7.88 -9.35
C TYR A 147 7.66 8.75 -8.62
N PHE A 148 8.57 8.14 -7.84
CA PHE A 148 9.58 8.91 -7.15
C PHE A 148 10.52 9.65 -8.09
N ALA A 149 10.91 9.02 -9.19
CA ALA A 149 11.79 9.64 -10.18
C ALA A 149 11.13 10.82 -10.92
N GLN A 150 9.88 10.66 -11.35
CA GLN A 150 9.20 11.64 -12.22
C GLN A 150 8.48 12.73 -11.43
N SER A 151 7.79 12.36 -10.34
CA SER A 151 6.97 13.29 -9.56
C SER A 151 7.74 13.93 -8.40
N GLU A 152 8.55 13.16 -7.69
CA GLU A 152 9.31 13.64 -6.52
C GLU A 152 10.75 14.04 -6.88
N GLN A 153 11.23 13.66 -8.05
CA GLN A 153 12.62 13.87 -8.52
C GLN A 153 13.66 13.25 -7.56
N ILE A 154 13.31 12.13 -6.93
CA ILE A 154 14.17 11.38 -6.04
C ILE A 154 14.55 10.05 -6.70
N PRO A 155 15.83 9.82 -7.05
CA PRO A 155 16.28 8.53 -7.55
C PRO A 155 16.00 7.44 -6.52
N THR A 156 15.17 6.47 -6.90
CA THR A 156 14.64 5.47 -5.98
C THR A 156 14.72 4.08 -6.62
N ALA A 157 14.98 3.05 -5.82
CA ALA A 157 14.77 1.66 -6.18
C ALA A 157 13.74 1.06 -5.23
N CYS A 158 12.68 0.46 -5.77
CA CYS A 158 11.63 -0.20 -5.01
C CYS A 158 11.48 -1.65 -5.48
N ALA A 159 11.53 -2.59 -4.54
CA ALA A 159 11.25 -3.99 -4.81
C ALA A 159 10.18 -4.51 -3.86
N LEU A 160 9.17 -5.14 -4.44
CA LEU A 160 8.00 -5.66 -3.73
C LEU A 160 7.82 -7.14 -4.06
N GLY A 161 7.38 -7.92 -3.08
CA GLY A 161 7.14 -9.32 -3.28
C GLY A 161 5.94 -9.82 -2.47
N VAL A 162 5.05 -10.55 -3.12
CA VAL A 162 3.96 -11.31 -2.49
C VAL A 162 3.96 -12.70 -3.10
N LEU A 163 4.14 -13.70 -2.27
CA LEU A 163 4.05 -15.10 -2.67
C LEU A 163 2.74 -15.68 -2.17
N VAL A 164 1.93 -16.14 -3.10
CA VAL A 164 0.65 -16.81 -2.83
C VAL A 164 0.86 -18.31 -2.99
N ASP A 165 0.45 -19.09 -1.99
CA ASP A 165 0.55 -20.55 -2.01
C ASP A 165 -0.59 -21.17 -2.83
N LYS A 166 -0.51 -22.49 -3.07
CA LYS A 166 -1.52 -23.26 -3.84
C LYS A 166 -2.90 -23.26 -3.21
N ASP A 167 -2.99 -23.10 -1.89
CA ASP A 167 -4.25 -22.95 -1.16
C ASP A 167 -4.81 -21.51 -1.20
N MET A 168 -4.21 -20.63 -2.01
CA MET A 168 -4.52 -19.21 -2.16
C MET A 168 -4.18 -18.34 -0.94
N SER A 169 -3.52 -18.90 0.08
CA SER A 169 -3.04 -18.11 1.23
C SER A 169 -1.77 -17.32 0.88
N VAL A 170 -1.55 -16.21 1.58
CA VAL A 170 -0.31 -15.45 1.47
C VAL A 170 0.77 -16.15 2.28
N LYS A 171 1.80 -16.67 1.61
CA LYS A 171 2.92 -17.35 2.26
C LYS A 171 3.90 -16.36 2.87
N VAL A 172 4.38 -15.41 2.07
CA VAL A 172 5.23 -14.30 2.48
C VAL A 172 4.91 -13.05 1.68
N ALA A 173 5.05 -11.88 2.30
CA ALA A 173 4.95 -10.58 1.67
C ALA A 173 5.92 -9.58 2.31
N GLY A 174 6.46 -8.67 1.51
CA GLY A 174 7.36 -7.63 1.97
C GLY A 174 7.99 -6.86 0.82
N GLY A 175 8.92 -5.99 1.16
CA GLY A 175 9.59 -5.16 0.17
C GLY A 175 10.70 -4.31 0.80
N TYR A 176 11.37 -3.57 -0.07
CA TYR A 176 12.28 -2.51 0.33
C TYR A 176 12.20 -1.33 -0.62
N LEU A 177 12.65 -0.18 -0.11
CA LEU A 177 12.73 1.07 -0.84
C LEU A 177 14.06 1.75 -0.47
N LEU A 178 14.84 2.11 -1.50
CA LEU A 178 16.13 2.79 -1.37
C LEU A 178 16.01 4.14 -2.06
N GLN A 179 16.45 5.21 -1.41
CA GLN A 179 16.42 6.56 -1.99
C GLN A 179 17.78 7.20 -1.90
N LEU A 180 18.32 7.58 -3.05
CA LEU A 180 19.57 8.34 -3.12
C LEU A 180 19.35 9.78 -2.63
N LEU A 181 20.29 10.25 -1.83
CA LEU A 181 20.34 11.65 -1.40
C LEU A 181 21.18 12.48 -2.39
N PRO A 182 20.94 13.79 -2.49
CA PRO A 182 21.74 14.67 -3.34
C PRO A 182 23.24 14.57 -3.02
N GLY A 183 24.06 14.49 -4.04
CA GLY A 183 25.51 14.40 -3.91
C GLY A 183 26.04 12.98 -3.71
N ALA A 184 25.21 11.95 -3.82
CA ALA A 184 25.66 10.55 -3.79
C ALA A 184 26.72 10.28 -4.88
N PRO A 185 27.88 9.70 -4.54
CA PRO A 185 28.91 9.33 -5.51
C PRO A 185 28.38 8.26 -6.49
N GLU A 186 28.91 8.25 -7.70
CA GLU A 186 28.58 7.22 -8.71
C GLU A 186 28.93 5.80 -8.22
N GLU A 187 30.00 5.66 -7.44
CA GLU A 187 30.39 4.41 -6.80
C GLU A 187 29.28 3.85 -5.87
N THR A 188 28.58 4.71 -5.13
CA THR A 188 27.44 4.31 -4.29
C THR A 188 26.33 3.70 -5.16
N ILE A 189 26.02 4.27 -6.32
CA ILE A 189 25.03 3.77 -7.26
C ILE A 189 25.44 2.39 -7.78
N ASP A 190 26.69 2.25 -8.21
CA ASP A 190 27.24 0.98 -8.71
C ASP A 190 27.16 -0.16 -7.67
N ILE A 191 27.47 0.15 -6.41
CA ILE A 191 27.39 -0.82 -5.30
C ILE A 191 25.92 -1.25 -5.10
N LEU A 192 24.99 -0.31 -5.05
CA LEU A 192 23.55 -0.60 -4.90
C LEU A 192 23.02 -1.46 -6.04
N GLU A 193 23.32 -1.11 -7.29
CA GLU A 193 22.88 -1.90 -8.44
C GLU A 193 23.41 -3.34 -8.42
N LYS A 194 24.68 -3.52 -8.04
CA LYS A 194 25.27 -4.84 -7.87
C LYS A 194 24.60 -5.60 -6.72
N GLY A 195 24.34 -4.91 -5.61
CA GLY A 195 23.65 -5.47 -4.43
C GLY A 195 22.23 -5.92 -4.75
N ILE A 196 21.44 -5.09 -5.42
CA ILE A 196 20.07 -5.40 -5.86
C ILE A 196 20.05 -6.63 -6.77
N ARG A 197 20.93 -6.67 -7.78
CA ARG A 197 21.05 -7.84 -8.69
C ARG A 197 21.44 -9.11 -7.95
N ARG A 198 22.37 -9.04 -6.99
CA ARG A 198 22.84 -10.19 -6.20
C ARG A 198 21.77 -10.70 -5.24
N ALA A 199 21.03 -9.80 -4.58
CA ALA A 199 20.02 -10.14 -3.59
C ALA A 199 18.83 -10.90 -4.23
N GLY A 200 18.46 -10.56 -5.46
CA GLY A 200 17.38 -11.21 -6.19
C GLY A 200 15.98 -10.87 -5.67
N ALA A 201 15.05 -11.82 -5.77
CA ALA A 201 13.65 -11.57 -5.46
C ALA A 201 13.41 -11.47 -3.94
N VAL A 202 12.64 -10.47 -3.52
CA VAL A 202 12.23 -10.26 -2.12
C VAL A 202 11.54 -11.49 -1.53
N THR A 203 10.65 -12.13 -2.29
CA THR A 203 9.95 -13.35 -1.84
C THR A 203 10.91 -14.48 -1.51
N ALA A 204 11.97 -14.65 -2.30
CA ALA A 204 12.98 -15.70 -2.06
C ALA A 204 13.81 -15.42 -0.80
N MET A 205 14.07 -14.16 -0.47
CA MET A 205 14.74 -13.76 0.77
C MET A 205 13.83 -14.03 1.98
N LEU A 206 12.57 -13.61 1.90
CA LEU A 206 11.58 -13.82 2.96
C LEU A 206 11.28 -15.31 3.20
N GLU A 207 11.22 -16.15 2.15
CA GLU A 207 11.04 -17.61 2.30
C GLU A 207 12.20 -18.27 3.03
N LYS A 208 13.41 -17.73 2.92
CA LYS A 208 14.58 -18.16 3.70
C LYS A 208 14.57 -17.68 5.14
N GLY A 209 13.54 -16.92 5.55
CA GLY A 209 13.41 -16.39 6.89
C GLY A 209 14.23 -15.14 7.15
N MET A 210 14.72 -14.45 6.11
CA MET A 210 15.45 -13.19 6.26
C MET A 210 14.53 -12.11 6.86
N THR A 211 15.07 -11.36 7.80
CA THR A 211 14.43 -10.21 8.41
C THR A 211 14.51 -8.98 7.46
N PRO A 212 13.72 -7.91 7.67
CA PRO A 212 13.90 -6.66 6.95
C PRO A 212 15.34 -6.11 7.01
N GLU A 213 16.00 -6.25 8.16
CA GLU A 213 17.40 -5.88 8.36
C GLU A 213 18.35 -6.70 7.49
N ASP A 214 18.15 -8.02 7.45
CA ASP A 214 18.94 -8.93 6.61
C ASP A 214 18.78 -8.61 5.12
N ILE A 215 17.55 -8.28 4.70
CA ILE A 215 17.24 -7.88 3.32
C ILE A 215 18.00 -6.60 2.97
N LEU A 216 17.95 -5.58 3.83
CA LEU A 216 18.71 -4.34 3.61
C LEU A 216 20.20 -4.60 3.55
N GLY A 217 20.75 -5.39 4.49
CA GLY A 217 22.17 -5.77 4.47
C GLY A 217 22.58 -6.48 3.19
N ALA A 218 21.73 -7.38 2.67
CA ALA A 218 22.00 -8.08 1.41
C ALA A 218 21.97 -7.15 0.18
N VAL A 219 21.08 -6.15 0.19
CA VAL A 219 20.86 -5.23 -0.94
C VAL A 219 21.90 -4.11 -0.97
N VAL A 220 22.22 -3.48 0.16
CA VAL A 220 23.18 -2.36 0.19
C VAL A 220 24.64 -2.84 0.23
N GLY A 221 24.87 -4.10 0.61
CA GLY A 221 26.20 -4.71 0.60
C GLY A 221 27.20 -3.97 1.49
N ASP A 222 28.34 -3.62 0.91
CA ASP A 222 29.49 -3.04 1.64
C ASP A 222 29.24 -1.60 2.15
N LEU A 223 28.15 -0.94 1.71
CA LEU A 223 27.79 0.37 2.24
C LEU A 223 27.38 0.31 3.71
N GLY A 224 26.93 -0.86 4.20
CA GLY A 224 26.42 -1.04 5.55
C GLY A 224 25.18 -0.20 5.85
N VAL A 225 24.47 -0.50 6.93
CA VAL A 225 23.26 0.24 7.35
C VAL A 225 23.37 0.65 8.80
N VAL A 226 23.03 1.92 9.08
CA VAL A 226 22.71 2.39 10.42
C VAL A 226 21.20 2.40 10.54
N PHE A 227 20.66 1.46 11.32
CA PHE A 227 19.22 1.39 11.60
C PHE A 227 18.82 2.47 12.58
N MET A 228 17.73 3.20 12.29
CA MET A 228 17.27 4.35 13.07
C MET A 228 15.97 4.06 13.80
N GLU A 229 15.08 3.29 13.18
CA GLU A 229 13.75 3.04 13.70
C GLU A 229 13.22 1.69 13.25
N THR A 230 12.53 1.02 14.16
CA THR A 230 11.74 -0.19 13.89
C THR A 230 10.32 0.07 14.35
N THR A 231 9.35 -0.16 13.47
CA THR A 231 7.94 0.14 13.73
C THR A 231 7.06 -1.06 13.39
N GLU A 232 6.24 -1.52 14.33
CA GLU A 232 5.23 -2.54 14.05
C GLU A 232 4.15 -1.97 13.15
N VAL A 233 3.71 -2.74 12.15
CA VAL A 233 2.70 -2.34 11.17
C VAL A 233 1.61 -3.38 11.05
N SER A 234 0.41 -2.93 10.70
CA SER A 234 -0.74 -3.80 10.58
C SER A 234 -1.75 -3.31 9.54
N TYR A 235 -2.63 -4.22 9.10
CA TYR A 235 -3.84 -3.82 8.39
C TYR A 235 -4.82 -3.22 9.40
N LYS A 236 -5.10 -1.91 9.31
CA LYS A 236 -5.90 -1.19 10.31
C LYS A 236 -6.87 -0.24 9.65
N CYS A 237 -8.16 -0.49 9.84
CA CYS A 237 -9.23 0.43 9.44
C CYS A 237 -9.59 1.35 10.60
N TYR A 238 -9.82 2.62 10.29
CA TYR A 238 -10.21 3.67 11.26
C TYR A 238 -11.67 4.09 11.08
N CYS A 239 -12.51 3.26 10.46
CA CYS A 239 -13.95 3.55 10.38
C CYS A 239 -14.60 3.47 11.75
N SER A 240 -15.62 4.30 11.95
CA SER A 240 -16.49 4.27 13.11
C SER A 240 -17.89 4.66 12.69
N ARG A 241 -18.89 4.40 13.57
CA ARG A 241 -20.27 4.81 13.31
C ARG A 241 -20.38 6.33 13.10
N GLU A 242 -19.63 7.12 13.87
CA GLU A 242 -19.61 8.58 13.78
C GLU A 242 -19.09 9.03 12.41
N ARG A 243 -17.96 8.48 11.93
CA ARG A 243 -17.42 8.80 10.61
C ARG A 243 -18.36 8.43 9.47
N VAL A 244 -19.09 7.32 9.61
CA VAL A 244 -20.11 6.92 8.63
C VAL A 244 -21.30 7.86 8.70
N ALA A 245 -21.73 8.28 9.88
CA ALA A 245 -22.79 9.27 10.08
C ALA A 245 -22.42 10.62 9.43
N ASP A 246 -21.18 11.10 9.62
CA ASP A 246 -20.69 12.33 8.98
C ASP A 246 -20.67 12.22 7.45
N ALA A 247 -20.29 11.05 6.92
CA ALA A 247 -20.37 10.78 5.49
C ALA A 247 -21.83 10.80 4.97
N LEU A 248 -22.77 10.22 5.72
CA LEU A 248 -24.19 10.27 5.38
C LEU A 248 -24.73 11.71 5.41
N ILE A 249 -24.35 12.52 6.41
CA ILE A 249 -24.69 13.95 6.48
C ILE A 249 -24.22 14.70 5.23
N SER A 250 -23.05 14.34 4.69
CA SER A 250 -22.49 14.98 3.48
C SER A 250 -23.26 14.70 2.19
N LEU A 251 -24.14 13.69 2.17
CA LEU A 251 -25.08 13.45 1.05
C LEU A 251 -26.10 14.57 0.92
N GLY A 252 -26.44 15.22 2.04
CA GLY A 252 -27.41 16.31 2.10
C GLY A 252 -28.82 15.86 2.43
N ARG A 253 -29.67 16.87 2.77
CA ARG A 253 -31.04 16.66 3.30
C ARG A 253 -31.91 15.82 2.36
N LYS A 254 -31.81 16.02 1.05
CA LYS A 254 -32.67 15.34 0.07
C LYS A 254 -32.46 13.83 0.09
N GLU A 255 -31.23 13.40 -0.10
CA GLU A 255 -30.84 11.98 -0.16
C GLU A 255 -31.11 11.28 1.18
N LEU A 256 -30.83 11.94 2.30
CA LEU A 256 -31.14 11.40 3.63
C LEU A 256 -32.64 11.24 3.85
N THR A 257 -33.48 12.19 3.36
CA THR A 257 -34.93 12.07 3.45
C THR A 257 -35.44 10.88 2.62
N GLU A 258 -34.88 10.66 1.41
CA GLU A 258 -35.25 9.51 0.58
C GLU A 258 -34.90 8.19 1.29
N ILE A 259 -33.72 8.09 1.91
CA ILE A 259 -33.29 6.91 2.71
C ILE A 259 -34.26 6.67 3.87
N ARG A 260 -34.61 7.72 4.62
CA ARG A 260 -35.55 7.64 5.75
C ARG A 260 -36.95 7.17 5.31
N ASP A 261 -37.43 7.69 4.18
CA ASP A 261 -38.78 7.43 3.68
C ASP A 261 -38.97 5.99 3.17
N GLU A 262 -37.90 5.28 2.87
CA GLU A 262 -37.95 3.83 2.63
C GLU A 262 -38.39 3.06 3.89
N ASN A 263 -38.34 3.68 5.06
CA ASN A 263 -38.76 3.13 6.36
C ASN A 263 -38.13 1.74 6.65
N LYS A 264 -36.83 1.59 6.34
CA LYS A 264 -36.04 0.38 6.56
C LYS A 264 -34.71 0.72 7.21
N THR A 265 -34.13 -0.25 7.91
CA THR A 265 -32.74 -0.14 8.33
C THR A 265 -31.82 -0.08 7.13
N PHE A 266 -31.00 0.97 7.05
CA PHE A 266 -30.07 1.23 5.97
C PHE A 266 -28.66 0.74 6.36
N PRO A 267 -28.13 -0.32 5.72
CA PRO A 267 -26.78 -0.81 5.99
C PRO A 267 -25.77 -0.02 5.17
N VAL A 268 -24.67 0.38 5.82
CA VAL A 268 -23.50 0.98 5.18
C VAL A 268 -22.30 0.09 5.44
N GLU A 269 -21.76 -0.51 4.40
CA GLU A 269 -20.58 -1.36 4.47
C GLU A 269 -19.31 -0.53 4.24
N CYS A 270 -18.30 -0.70 5.11
CA CYS A 270 -17.01 -0.06 4.93
C CYS A 270 -16.20 -0.79 3.84
N GLN A 271 -15.84 -0.09 2.77
CA GLN A 271 -15.04 -0.67 1.67
C GLN A 271 -13.64 -1.16 2.09
N PHE A 272 -13.10 -0.64 3.19
CA PHE A 272 -11.76 -0.98 3.70
C PHE A 272 -11.76 -2.17 4.66
N CYS A 273 -12.91 -2.51 5.23
CA CYS A 273 -13.07 -3.66 6.12
C CYS A 273 -14.50 -4.20 5.99
N ASP A 274 -14.74 -5.35 6.57
CA ASP A 274 -16.02 -6.06 6.49
C ASP A 274 -17.05 -5.56 7.53
N THR A 275 -16.83 -4.38 8.15
CA THR A 275 -17.75 -3.83 9.15
C THR A 275 -18.97 -3.20 8.49
N VAL A 276 -20.15 -3.62 8.91
CA VAL A 276 -21.44 -3.06 8.49
C VAL A 276 -22.01 -2.20 9.60
N TYR A 277 -22.33 -0.96 9.28
CA TYR A 277 -23.02 -0.02 10.16
C TYR A 277 -24.48 0.11 9.71
N SER A 278 -25.40 -0.19 10.61
CA SER A 278 -26.82 -0.10 10.32
C SER A 278 -27.43 1.16 10.93
N PHE A 279 -28.20 1.89 10.13
CA PHE A 279 -28.92 3.09 10.54
C PHE A 279 -30.42 2.86 10.42
N THR A 280 -31.15 3.06 11.52
CA THR A 280 -32.61 2.99 11.52
C THR A 280 -33.21 4.30 10.99
N PRO A 281 -34.51 4.35 10.63
CA PRO A 281 -35.18 5.62 10.28
C PRO A 281 -34.99 6.69 11.33
N GLU A 282 -35.04 6.32 12.63
CA GLU A 282 -34.85 7.24 13.76
C GLU A 282 -33.40 7.77 13.78
N ASP A 283 -32.39 6.92 13.52
CA ASP A 283 -31.00 7.38 13.39
C ASP A 283 -30.88 8.42 12.25
N ILE A 284 -31.55 8.20 11.10
CA ILE A 284 -31.52 9.13 9.96
C ILE A 284 -32.24 10.45 10.31
N ASP A 285 -33.33 10.40 11.06
CA ASP A 285 -33.99 11.65 11.56
C ASP A 285 -33.03 12.45 12.44
N GLU A 286 -32.26 11.81 13.34
CA GLU A 286 -31.24 12.49 14.14
C GLU A 286 -30.13 13.13 13.27
N LEU A 287 -29.75 12.49 12.12
CA LEU A 287 -28.80 13.07 11.19
C LEU A 287 -29.39 14.27 10.44
N LEU A 288 -30.68 14.22 10.08
CA LEU A 288 -31.38 15.31 9.42
C LEU A 288 -31.52 16.57 10.31
N GLU A 289 -31.56 16.40 11.64
CA GLU A 289 -31.56 17.53 12.59
C GLU A 289 -30.22 18.28 12.64
N LYS A 290 -29.11 17.64 12.21
CA LYS A 290 -27.76 18.22 12.21
C LYS A 290 -27.43 19.01 10.94
N ILE A 291 -28.29 18.97 9.92
CA ILE A 291 -28.19 19.69 8.65
C ILE A 291 -29.12 20.91 8.64
#